data_a97bec195a96b840b99a1e32bcfff212
#
_entry.id   a97bec195a96b840b99a1e32bcfff212
#
_cell.length_a   1.000
_cell.length_b   1.000
_cell.length_c   1.000
_cell.angle_alpha   90.00
_cell.angle_beta   90.00
_cell.angle_gamma   90.00
#
_symmetry.space_group_name_H-M   'P 1'
#
loop_
_entity.id
_entity.type
_entity.pdbx_description
1 polymer ?
#
loop_
_entity_poly.entity_id
_entity_poly.type
_entity_poly.pdbx_seq_one_letter_code
_entity_poly.pdbx_strand_id
1 'polypeptide(L)'
;VKLGKPAPSVEQLKKMGYTHILMATGAWKPGKLDIEGNVQGVIEWMKRMKKQVKPCLSGNIVVVGAGNTAMDAARVAKRMGAHATILYRRTKKFMPADEHELQLAIDEGVEFVELAAPVKQSRGKLLCDKMILGEPDESGRRSPVKSGEQFTIPCDMVISAVGEQVDAELMAANGIEMERKGPAFETNIPGVYC
;
A
#
# COMPACT_ATOMS: atom_id res chain seq x y z
N VAL A 1 -5.65 -28.42 -5.53
CA VAL A 1 -5.27 -27.48 -4.46
C VAL A 1 -5.11 -28.29 -3.17
N LYS A 2 -4.00 -28.06 -2.47
CA LYS A 2 -3.73 -28.67 -1.15
C LYS A 2 -3.82 -27.57 -0.09
N LEU A 3 -4.88 -27.60 0.70
CA LEU A 3 -5.11 -26.62 1.77
C LEU A 3 -4.58 -27.15 3.12
N GLY A 4 -4.25 -26.23 4.03
CA GLY A 4 -3.82 -26.56 5.40
C GLY A 4 -2.42 -27.18 5.50
N LYS A 5 -1.62 -27.10 4.46
CA LYS A 5 -0.22 -27.55 4.45
C LYS A 5 0.71 -26.44 3.95
N PRO A 6 1.87 -26.26 4.56
CA PRO A 6 2.87 -25.36 4.01
C PRO A 6 3.29 -25.83 2.62
N ALA A 7 3.57 -24.88 1.72
CA ALA A 7 4.11 -25.20 0.40
C ALA A 7 5.52 -25.78 0.54
N PRO A 8 5.88 -26.82 -0.24
CA PRO A 8 7.26 -27.27 -0.32
C PRO A 8 8.18 -26.16 -0.86
N SER A 9 9.46 -26.21 -0.52
CA SER A 9 10.44 -25.28 -1.10
C SER A 9 10.62 -25.52 -2.60
N VAL A 10 11.19 -24.54 -3.31
CA VAL A 10 11.54 -24.66 -4.74
C VAL A 10 12.40 -25.91 -4.99
N GLU A 11 13.40 -26.17 -4.13
CA GLU A 11 14.25 -27.36 -4.25
C GLU A 11 13.45 -28.66 -4.11
N GLN A 12 12.56 -28.73 -3.12
CA GLN A 12 11.71 -29.91 -2.94
C GLN A 12 10.76 -30.13 -4.12
N LEU A 13 10.17 -29.06 -4.66
CA LEU A 13 9.31 -29.15 -5.85
C LEU A 13 10.08 -29.67 -7.06
N LYS A 14 11.32 -29.20 -7.28
CA LYS A 14 12.18 -29.73 -8.34
C LYS A 14 12.51 -31.23 -8.15
N LYS A 15 12.82 -31.66 -6.94
CA LYS A 15 13.02 -33.10 -6.61
C LYS A 15 11.75 -33.93 -6.82
N MET A 16 10.56 -33.32 -6.71
CA MET A 16 9.29 -33.99 -7.05
C MET A 16 8.98 -34.03 -8.54
N GLY A 17 9.87 -33.52 -9.41
CA GLY A 17 9.74 -33.55 -10.85
C GLY A 17 9.05 -32.34 -11.50
N TYR A 18 8.75 -31.28 -10.72
CA TYR A 18 8.19 -30.05 -11.30
C TYR A 18 9.28 -29.29 -12.06
N THR A 19 9.05 -29.01 -13.32
CA THR A 19 9.98 -28.30 -14.23
C THR A 19 9.72 -26.81 -14.24
N HIS A 20 8.46 -26.39 -13.98
CA HIS A 20 8.04 -24.99 -13.91
C HIS A 20 7.33 -24.72 -12.59
N ILE A 21 7.76 -23.68 -11.87
CA ILE A 21 7.25 -23.31 -10.56
C ILE A 21 6.90 -21.83 -10.60
N LEU A 22 5.65 -21.48 -10.29
CA LEU A 22 5.19 -20.10 -10.15
C LEU A 22 5.01 -19.75 -8.67
N MET A 23 5.78 -18.78 -8.20
CA MET A 23 5.68 -18.21 -6.86
C MET A 23 4.70 -17.03 -6.86
N ALA A 24 3.43 -17.32 -6.63
CA ALA A 24 2.34 -16.32 -6.60
C ALA A 24 1.85 -16.06 -5.17
N THR A 25 2.77 -15.84 -4.25
CA THR A 25 2.47 -15.68 -2.81
C THR A 25 1.95 -14.30 -2.42
N GLY A 26 2.02 -13.33 -3.32
CA GLY A 26 1.62 -11.94 -3.09
C GLY A 26 2.61 -11.15 -2.23
N ALA A 27 2.33 -9.86 -2.06
CA ALA A 27 3.09 -8.93 -1.25
C ALA A 27 2.28 -8.61 0.02
N TRP A 28 2.64 -9.20 1.15
CA TRP A 28 1.89 -9.10 2.40
C TRP A 28 2.59 -8.29 3.49
N LYS A 29 3.87 -7.95 3.31
CA LYS A 29 4.58 -7.09 4.25
C LYS A 29 4.20 -5.63 3.98
N PRO A 30 3.67 -4.90 4.99
CA PRO A 30 3.28 -3.50 4.80
C PRO A 30 4.52 -2.63 4.55
N GLY A 31 4.39 -1.69 3.63
CA GLY A 31 5.36 -0.60 3.51
C GLY A 31 5.41 0.21 4.81
N LYS A 32 6.58 0.71 5.16
CA LYS A 32 6.79 1.44 6.41
C LYS A 32 6.45 2.92 6.23
N LEU A 33 5.51 3.41 7.04
CA LEU A 33 5.26 4.83 7.25
C LEU A 33 5.73 5.17 8.68
N ASP A 34 6.86 5.84 8.77
CA ASP A 34 7.51 6.15 10.04
C ASP A 34 7.13 7.56 10.50
N ILE A 35 5.97 7.67 11.13
CA ILE A 35 5.48 8.89 11.74
C ILE A 35 4.92 8.59 13.14
N GLU A 36 4.98 9.57 14.04
CA GLU A 36 4.37 9.45 15.35
C GLU A 36 2.84 9.55 15.29
N GLY A 37 2.15 8.82 16.16
CA GLY A 37 0.71 8.91 16.36
C GLY A 37 -0.04 7.58 16.24
N ASN A 38 -1.36 7.66 16.08
CA ASN A 38 -2.22 6.49 15.87
C ASN A 38 -2.16 6.06 14.40
N VAL A 39 -1.14 5.27 14.06
CA VAL A 39 -0.86 4.79 12.70
C VAL A 39 -1.08 3.28 12.63
N GLN A 40 -1.82 2.83 11.63
CA GLN A 40 -2.12 1.42 11.41
C GLN A 40 -1.82 1.02 9.97
N GLY A 41 -1.24 -0.17 9.79
CA GLY A 41 -1.04 -0.74 8.45
C GLY A 41 -2.37 -1.14 7.81
N VAL A 42 -2.54 -0.83 6.54
CA VAL A 42 -3.79 -1.05 5.79
C VAL A 42 -4.24 -2.50 5.82
N ILE A 43 -3.35 -3.47 5.64
CA ILE A 43 -3.69 -4.90 5.59
C ILE A 43 -4.26 -5.38 6.93
N GLU A 44 -3.59 -5.06 8.05
CA GLU A 44 -4.06 -5.46 9.38
C GLU A 44 -5.35 -4.73 9.76
N TRP A 45 -5.48 -3.47 9.39
CA TRP A 45 -6.70 -2.70 9.59
C TRP A 45 -7.88 -3.33 8.82
N MET A 46 -7.72 -3.64 7.53
CA MET A 46 -8.74 -4.27 6.69
C MET A 46 -9.14 -5.66 7.21
N LYS A 47 -8.17 -6.50 7.62
CA LYS A 47 -8.44 -7.80 8.25
C LYS A 47 -9.28 -7.67 9.51
N ARG A 48 -9.00 -6.66 10.34
CA ARG A 48 -9.77 -6.40 11.56
C ARG A 48 -11.19 -5.94 11.24
N MET A 49 -11.35 -5.03 10.28
CA MET A 49 -12.68 -4.56 9.86
C MET A 49 -13.55 -5.69 9.31
N LYS A 50 -12.97 -6.57 8.49
CA LYS A 50 -13.68 -7.74 7.93
C LYS A 50 -14.21 -8.72 8.99
N LYS A 51 -13.55 -8.81 10.15
CA LYS A 51 -13.95 -9.70 11.24
C LYS A 51 -15.08 -9.14 12.13
N GLN A 52 -15.40 -7.86 12.02
CA GLN A 52 -16.44 -7.23 12.83
C GLN A 52 -17.81 -7.45 12.20
N VAL A 53 -18.81 -7.82 13.02
CA VAL A 53 -20.17 -8.11 12.53
C VAL A 53 -20.91 -6.85 12.08
N LYS A 54 -20.71 -5.73 12.76
CA LYS A 54 -21.26 -4.40 12.41
C LYS A 54 -20.25 -3.33 12.80
N PRO A 55 -19.17 -3.14 12.03
CA PRO A 55 -18.21 -2.12 12.35
C PRO A 55 -18.84 -0.73 12.17
N CYS A 56 -18.77 0.08 13.21
CA CYS A 56 -19.13 1.50 13.16
C CYS A 56 -17.89 2.31 13.53
N LEU A 57 -17.51 3.19 12.65
CA LEU A 57 -16.40 4.10 12.85
C LEU A 57 -16.93 5.52 12.98
N SER A 58 -16.22 6.34 13.70
CA SER A 58 -16.48 7.78 13.81
C SER A 58 -15.16 8.55 13.73
N GLY A 59 -15.26 9.86 13.52
CA GLY A 59 -14.10 10.72 13.41
C GLY A 59 -13.45 10.72 12.03
N ASN A 60 -12.24 11.24 11.99
CA ASN A 60 -11.51 11.53 10.75
C ASN A 60 -10.41 10.51 10.54
N ILE A 61 -10.49 9.76 9.46
CA ILE A 61 -9.50 8.74 9.07
C ILE A 61 -8.77 9.24 7.84
N VAL A 62 -7.45 9.31 7.93
CA VAL A 62 -6.59 9.69 6.81
C VAL A 62 -5.87 8.44 6.30
N VAL A 63 -6.10 8.10 5.03
CA VAL A 63 -5.41 7.00 4.34
C VAL A 63 -4.24 7.58 3.55
N VAL A 64 -3.03 7.19 3.90
CA VAL A 64 -1.80 7.67 3.25
C VAL A 64 -1.39 6.71 2.15
N GLY A 65 -1.47 7.18 0.92
CA GLY A 65 -1.20 6.41 -0.29
C GLY A 65 -2.28 6.63 -1.36
N ALA A 66 -2.03 6.20 -2.59
CA ALA A 66 -2.97 6.36 -3.70
C ALA A 66 -2.96 5.15 -4.68
N GLY A 67 -2.72 3.94 -4.17
CA GLY A 67 -2.96 2.69 -4.89
C GLY A 67 -4.38 2.17 -4.68
N ASN A 68 -4.77 1.09 -5.37
CA ASN A 68 -6.09 0.48 -5.24
C ASN A 68 -6.40 0.10 -3.79
N THR A 69 -5.43 -0.43 -3.05
CA THR A 69 -5.59 -0.74 -1.61
C THR A 69 -5.93 0.49 -0.76
N ALA A 70 -5.40 1.68 -1.12
CA ALA A 70 -5.76 2.92 -0.44
C ALA A 70 -7.20 3.34 -0.74
N MET A 71 -7.64 3.20 -1.99
CA MET A 71 -9.03 3.46 -2.40
C MET A 71 -9.99 2.54 -1.64
N ASP A 72 -9.72 1.24 -1.60
CA ASP A 72 -10.52 0.26 -0.86
C ASP A 72 -10.62 0.62 0.63
N ALA A 73 -9.49 0.93 1.27
CA ALA A 73 -9.48 1.27 2.69
C ALA A 73 -10.28 2.54 3.00
N ALA A 74 -10.15 3.57 2.17
CA ALA A 74 -10.89 4.82 2.34
C ALA A 74 -12.40 4.62 2.16
N ARG A 75 -12.81 3.86 1.16
CA ARG A 75 -14.22 3.50 0.91
C ARG A 75 -14.79 2.68 2.07
N VAL A 76 -14.03 1.69 2.57
CA VAL A 76 -14.44 0.92 3.76
C VAL A 76 -14.62 1.84 4.96
N ALA A 77 -13.67 2.74 5.25
CA ALA A 77 -13.79 3.69 6.35
C ALA A 77 -15.05 4.58 6.21
N LYS A 78 -15.30 5.08 5.00
CA LYS A 78 -16.47 5.90 4.68
C LYS A 78 -17.79 5.15 4.90
N ARG A 79 -17.91 3.94 4.36
CA ARG A 79 -19.09 3.07 4.52
C ARG A 79 -19.37 2.69 5.96
N MET A 80 -18.35 2.67 6.81
CA MET A 80 -18.45 2.42 8.24
C MET A 80 -18.81 3.66 9.06
N GLY A 81 -18.95 4.83 8.45
CA GLY A 81 -19.42 6.06 9.09
C GLY A 81 -18.35 7.10 9.41
N ALA A 82 -17.07 6.85 9.10
CA ALA A 82 -16.00 7.83 9.31
C ALA A 82 -15.96 8.89 8.20
N HIS A 83 -15.36 10.04 8.50
CA HIS A 83 -14.85 10.93 7.47
C HIS A 83 -13.53 10.39 6.95
N ALA A 84 -13.47 10.03 5.67
CA ALA A 84 -12.31 9.43 5.05
C ALA A 84 -11.64 10.39 4.07
N THR A 85 -10.34 10.59 4.24
CA THR A 85 -9.50 11.44 3.39
C THR A 85 -8.30 10.63 2.87
N ILE A 86 -8.08 10.60 1.58
CA ILE A 86 -6.86 10.07 0.97
C ILE A 86 -5.82 11.19 0.93
N LEU A 87 -4.63 10.92 1.45
CA LEU A 87 -3.49 11.82 1.44
C LEU A 87 -2.42 11.29 0.50
N TYR A 88 -2.06 12.07 -0.52
CA TYR A 88 -1.08 11.65 -1.50
C TYR A 88 0.00 12.70 -1.75
N ARG A 89 1.27 12.26 -1.76
CA ARG A 89 2.42 13.15 -1.94
C ARG A 89 2.66 13.68 -3.36
N ARG A 90 1.91 13.16 -4.35
CA ARG A 90 1.90 13.62 -5.74
C ARG A 90 0.51 14.10 -6.12
N THR A 91 0.26 14.26 -7.41
CA THR A 91 -1.07 14.56 -7.94
C THR A 91 -1.80 13.29 -8.40
N LYS A 92 -3.12 13.35 -8.52
CA LYS A 92 -3.97 12.27 -9.07
C LYS A 92 -3.44 11.72 -10.40
N LYS A 93 -2.87 12.60 -11.24
CA LYS A 93 -2.27 12.21 -12.53
C LYS A 93 -1.18 11.15 -12.41
N PHE A 94 -0.48 11.08 -11.29
CA PHE A 94 0.65 10.16 -11.04
C PHE A 94 0.32 9.09 -10.01
N MET A 95 -0.95 8.89 -9.68
CA MET A 95 -1.35 7.84 -8.76
C MET A 95 -1.27 6.46 -9.44
N PRO A 96 -0.96 5.40 -8.68
CA PRO A 96 -0.92 4.04 -9.21
C PRO A 96 -2.28 3.36 -9.24
N ALA A 97 -3.33 3.93 -8.61
CA ALA A 97 -4.66 3.37 -8.66
C ALA A 97 -5.33 3.58 -10.02
N ASP A 98 -6.21 2.66 -10.40
CA ASP A 98 -7.10 2.80 -11.54
C ASP A 98 -8.00 4.03 -11.40
N GLU A 99 -8.25 4.72 -12.50
CA GLU A 99 -9.15 5.89 -12.54
C GLU A 99 -10.57 5.53 -12.10
N HIS A 100 -11.03 4.32 -12.43
CA HIS A 100 -12.32 3.81 -11.99
C HIS A 100 -12.40 3.67 -10.45
N GLU A 101 -11.35 3.15 -9.80
CA GLU A 101 -11.30 3.02 -8.33
C GLU A 101 -11.28 4.39 -7.64
N LEU A 102 -10.57 5.36 -8.22
CA LEU A 102 -10.62 6.75 -7.75
C LEU A 102 -12.04 7.32 -7.85
N GLN A 103 -12.70 7.14 -9.00
CA GLN A 103 -14.04 7.68 -9.21
C GLN A 103 -15.04 7.09 -8.21
N LEU A 104 -14.99 5.78 -7.99
CA LEU A 104 -15.83 5.12 -6.98
C LEU A 104 -15.60 5.69 -5.57
N ALA A 105 -14.35 5.99 -5.20
CA ALA A 105 -14.05 6.59 -3.91
C ALA A 105 -14.62 8.02 -3.79
N ILE A 106 -14.50 8.83 -4.84
CA ILE A 106 -15.04 10.19 -4.89
C ILE A 106 -16.57 10.16 -4.82
N ASP A 107 -17.24 9.29 -5.57
CA ASP A 107 -18.70 9.15 -5.61
C ASP A 107 -19.27 8.73 -4.24
N GLU A 108 -18.50 7.95 -3.47
CA GLU A 108 -18.83 7.60 -2.08
C GLU A 108 -18.52 8.73 -1.06
N GLY A 109 -17.98 9.86 -1.53
CA GLY A 109 -17.69 11.03 -0.70
C GLY A 109 -16.39 10.92 0.08
N VAL A 110 -15.40 10.19 -0.42
CA VAL A 110 -14.02 10.22 0.09
C VAL A 110 -13.34 11.50 -0.40
N GLU A 111 -12.71 12.22 0.52
CA GLU A 111 -11.92 13.40 0.19
C GLU A 111 -10.53 13.01 -0.31
N PHE A 112 -9.93 13.85 -1.16
CA PHE A 112 -8.60 13.61 -1.72
C PHE A 112 -7.72 14.86 -1.59
N VAL A 113 -6.63 14.73 -0.82
CA VAL A 113 -5.63 15.79 -0.62
C VAL A 113 -4.35 15.41 -1.37
N GLU A 114 -4.05 16.19 -2.39
CA GLU A 114 -2.85 16.05 -3.21
C GLU A 114 -1.69 16.87 -2.66
N LEU A 115 -0.47 16.52 -3.09
CA LEU A 115 0.76 17.25 -2.77
C LEU A 115 0.95 17.45 -1.25
N ALA A 116 0.70 16.39 -0.50
CA ALA A 116 0.83 16.39 0.94
C ALA A 116 1.52 15.12 1.45
N ALA A 117 2.45 15.28 2.37
CA ALA A 117 3.13 14.17 3.04
C ALA A 117 2.92 14.26 4.55
N PRO A 118 2.57 13.16 5.23
CA PRO A 118 2.30 13.18 6.66
C PRO A 118 3.62 13.33 7.44
N VAL A 119 3.57 14.07 8.55
CA VAL A 119 4.72 14.29 9.44
C VAL A 119 4.46 13.69 10.81
N LYS A 120 3.33 14.03 11.42
CA LYS A 120 2.98 13.59 12.78
C LYS A 120 1.48 13.68 12.99
N GLN A 121 0.88 12.64 13.59
CA GLN A 121 -0.50 12.67 14.04
C GLN A 121 -0.53 12.88 15.56
N SER A 122 -1.28 13.88 16.03
CA SER A 122 -1.49 14.13 17.44
C SER A 122 -2.73 14.97 17.68
N ARG A 123 -3.38 14.76 18.82
CA ARG A 123 -4.52 15.55 19.29
C ARG A 123 -5.62 15.78 18.25
N GLY A 124 -5.99 14.72 17.51
CA GLY A 124 -7.03 14.78 16.48
C GLY A 124 -6.64 15.52 15.20
N LYS A 125 -5.34 15.73 14.96
CA LYS A 125 -4.82 16.41 13.77
C LYS A 125 -3.63 15.66 13.18
N LEU A 126 -3.49 15.74 11.86
CA LEU A 126 -2.30 15.30 11.13
C LEU A 126 -1.58 16.54 10.60
N LEU A 127 -0.34 16.73 11.04
CA LEU A 127 0.58 17.71 10.47
C LEU A 127 1.12 17.14 9.16
N CYS A 128 1.07 17.94 8.11
CA CYS A 128 1.52 17.55 6.77
C CYS A 128 2.52 18.57 6.22
N ASP A 129 3.56 18.09 5.56
CA ASP A 129 4.38 18.90 4.67
C ASP A 129 3.62 19.11 3.36
N LYS A 130 3.57 20.34 2.87
CA LYS A 130 3.11 20.66 1.54
C LYS A 130 4.20 20.27 0.53
N MET A 131 3.83 19.53 -0.49
CA MET A 131 4.74 19.03 -1.51
C MET A 131 4.60 19.84 -2.80
N ILE A 132 5.66 19.86 -3.58
CA ILE A 132 5.68 20.29 -4.97
C ILE A 132 6.28 19.19 -5.83
N LEU A 133 5.97 19.18 -7.11
CA LEU A 133 6.61 18.25 -8.06
C LEU A 133 7.93 18.84 -8.52
N GLY A 134 9.02 18.15 -8.25
CA GLY A 134 10.36 18.47 -8.74
C GLY A 134 10.50 18.26 -10.25
N GLU A 135 11.74 18.37 -10.74
CA GLU A 135 12.05 18.11 -12.14
C GLU A 135 11.76 16.63 -12.52
N PRO A 136 11.39 16.39 -13.78
CA PRO A 136 11.18 15.02 -14.26
C PRO A 136 12.50 14.25 -14.31
N ASP A 137 12.47 12.98 -13.91
CA ASP A 137 13.57 12.04 -14.13
C ASP A 137 13.61 11.56 -15.61
N GLU A 138 14.57 10.68 -15.93
CA GLU A 138 14.74 10.12 -17.29
C GLU A 138 13.48 9.40 -17.82
N SER A 139 12.60 8.93 -16.93
CA SER A 139 11.32 8.32 -17.28
C SER A 139 10.18 9.34 -17.42
N GLY A 140 10.45 10.62 -17.23
CA GLY A 140 9.45 11.70 -17.20
C GLY A 140 8.64 11.78 -15.88
N ARG A 141 9.03 11.00 -14.87
CA ARG A 141 8.37 10.98 -13.58
C ARG A 141 8.92 12.07 -12.67
N ARG A 142 8.01 12.88 -12.12
CA ARG A 142 8.37 13.95 -11.19
C ARG A 142 8.36 13.43 -9.74
N SER A 143 9.49 13.59 -9.04
CA SER A 143 9.59 13.25 -7.62
C SER A 143 8.99 14.36 -6.76
N PRO A 144 8.22 14.02 -5.70
CA PRO A 144 7.71 15.02 -4.79
C PRO A 144 8.83 15.54 -3.89
N VAL A 145 8.93 16.86 -3.76
CA VAL A 145 9.87 17.56 -2.87
C VAL A 145 9.10 18.45 -1.91
N LYS A 146 9.65 18.71 -0.72
CA LYS A 146 9.01 19.59 0.28
C LYS A 146 9.06 21.04 -0.20
N SER A 147 7.93 21.76 -0.10
CA SER A 147 7.88 23.20 -0.40
C SER A 147 8.48 24.06 0.71
N GLY A 148 8.62 23.53 1.92
CA GLY A 148 8.95 24.28 3.14
C GLY A 148 7.75 24.73 3.93
N GLU A 149 6.53 24.62 3.38
CA GLU A 149 5.29 24.97 4.08
C GLU A 149 4.68 23.72 4.73
N GLN A 150 3.99 23.93 5.86
CA GLN A 150 3.23 22.89 6.56
C GLN A 150 1.79 23.33 6.82
N PHE A 151 0.90 22.37 6.92
CA PHE A 151 -0.50 22.57 7.27
C PHE A 151 -1.04 21.39 8.09
N THR A 152 -2.22 21.54 8.66
CA THR A 152 -2.85 20.45 9.42
C THR A 152 -4.23 20.13 8.87
N ILE A 153 -4.58 18.84 8.94
CA ILE A 153 -5.93 18.36 8.65
C ILE A 153 -6.49 17.59 9.86
N PRO A 154 -7.82 17.52 10.04
CA PRO A 154 -8.44 16.69 11.07
C PRO A 154 -8.04 15.21 10.85
N CYS A 155 -7.59 14.53 11.92
CA CYS A 155 -7.18 13.14 11.82
C CYS A 155 -7.14 12.47 13.19
N ASP A 156 -7.98 11.49 13.42
CA ASP A 156 -8.01 10.68 14.63
C ASP A 156 -7.19 9.39 14.48
N MET A 157 -7.07 8.91 13.22
CA MET A 157 -6.29 7.72 12.88
C MET A 157 -5.71 7.84 11.47
N VAL A 158 -4.47 7.40 11.31
CA VAL A 158 -3.80 7.24 10.01
C VAL A 158 -3.80 5.77 9.60
N ILE A 159 -4.22 5.49 8.37
CA ILE A 159 -4.05 4.17 7.73
C ILE A 159 -2.91 4.28 6.72
N SER A 160 -1.84 3.52 6.93
CA SER A 160 -0.70 3.47 6.03
C SER A 160 -0.96 2.50 4.88
N ALA A 161 -1.11 3.03 3.67
CA ALA A 161 -1.27 2.30 2.40
C ALA A 161 -0.16 2.70 1.41
N VAL A 162 1.09 2.80 1.90
CA VAL A 162 2.26 3.26 1.14
C VAL A 162 2.93 2.17 0.29
N GLY A 163 2.23 1.10 0.06
CA GLY A 163 2.62 -0.07 -0.73
C GLY A 163 2.86 -1.30 0.14
N GLU A 164 2.79 -2.43 -0.50
CA GLU A 164 3.10 -3.73 0.08
C GLU A 164 4.44 -4.21 -0.46
N GLN A 165 5.13 -5.02 0.33
CA GLN A 165 6.41 -5.60 -0.04
C GLN A 165 6.30 -7.12 -0.06
N VAL A 166 7.01 -7.72 -0.99
CA VAL A 166 7.20 -9.17 -1.05
C VAL A 166 7.98 -9.62 0.18
N ASP A 167 7.71 -10.83 0.65
CA ASP A 167 8.46 -11.41 1.75
C ASP A 167 9.88 -11.82 1.29
N ALA A 168 10.84 -10.92 1.50
CA ALA A 168 12.23 -11.14 1.11
C ALA A 168 12.87 -12.35 1.80
N GLU A 169 12.46 -12.69 3.03
CA GLU A 169 12.96 -13.88 3.74
C GLU A 169 12.46 -15.16 3.08
N LEU A 170 11.18 -15.18 2.66
CA LEU A 170 10.61 -16.30 1.90
C LEU A 170 11.34 -16.48 0.57
N MET A 171 11.62 -15.38 -0.14
CA MET A 171 12.36 -15.44 -1.42
C MET A 171 13.78 -15.95 -1.20
N ALA A 172 14.51 -15.39 -0.24
CA ALA A 172 15.87 -15.84 0.10
C ALA A 172 15.92 -17.30 0.54
N ALA A 173 14.96 -17.76 1.35
CA ALA A 173 14.85 -19.16 1.78
C ALA A 173 14.64 -20.14 0.59
N ASN A 174 14.14 -19.64 -0.53
CA ASN A 174 13.99 -20.38 -1.77
C ASN A 174 15.13 -20.13 -2.79
N GLY A 175 16.16 -19.38 -2.42
CA GLY A 175 17.29 -19.02 -3.27
C GLY A 175 16.94 -18.01 -4.38
N ILE A 176 15.85 -17.27 -4.22
CA ILE A 176 15.37 -16.29 -5.22
C ILE A 176 15.97 -14.91 -4.90
N GLU A 177 16.66 -14.33 -5.87
CA GLU A 177 17.22 -12.98 -5.80
C GLU A 177 16.17 -11.95 -6.17
N MET A 178 15.97 -10.95 -5.30
CA MET A 178 14.95 -9.90 -5.45
C MET A 178 15.36 -8.78 -6.41
N GLU A 179 16.66 -8.50 -6.54
CA GLU A 179 17.21 -7.45 -7.37
C GLU A 179 17.73 -8.01 -8.70
N ARG A 180 16.81 -8.31 -9.63
CA ARG A 180 17.22 -8.85 -10.90
C ARG A 180 16.87 -7.94 -12.07
N LYS A 181 17.84 -7.77 -12.98
CA LYS A 181 17.64 -7.23 -14.33
C LYS A 181 17.43 -8.42 -15.28
N GLY A 182 16.20 -8.62 -15.73
CA GLY A 182 15.86 -9.72 -16.65
C GLY A 182 14.44 -9.62 -17.18
N PRO A 183 13.99 -10.56 -18.01
CA PRO A 183 12.61 -10.61 -18.46
C PRO A 183 11.65 -10.61 -17.28
N ALA A 184 10.51 -9.93 -17.44
CA ALA A 184 9.49 -9.88 -16.42
C ALA A 184 9.08 -11.30 -15.98
N PHE A 185 8.94 -11.49 -14.66
CA PHE A 185 8.52 -12.73 -14.00
C PHE A 185 9.54 -13.87 -13.93
N GLU A 186 10.67 -13.85 -14.64
CA GLU A 186 11.71 -14.87 -14.46
C GLU A 186 12.57 -14.58 -13.22
N THR A 187 12.92 -15.62 -12.45
CA THR A 187 13.86 -15.51 -11.33
C THR A 187 15.29 -15.89 -11.77
N ASN A 188 16.25 -15.80 -10.86
CA ASN A 188 17.61 -16.32 -11.07
C ASN A 188 17.66 -17.86 -11.20
N ILE A 189 16.58 -18.57 -10.90
CA ILE A 189 16.51 -20.04 -10.93
C ILE A 189 15.74 -20.48 -12.18
N PRO A 190 16.36 -21.20 -13.14
CA PRO A 190 15.68 -21.65 -14.35
C PRO A 190 14.39 -22.42 -14.06
N GLY A 191 13.29 -22.04 -14.75
CA GLY A 191 11.96 -22.64 -14.58
C GLY A 191 11.23 -22.18 -13.31
N VAL A 192 11.72 -21.16 -12.60
CA VAL A 192 11.04 -20.55 -11.45
C VAL A 192 10.66 -19.11 -11.79
N TYR A 193 9.41 -18.76 -11.57
CA TYR A 193 8.80 -17.48 -11.91
C TYR A 193 8.14 -16.84 -10.68
N CYS A 194 8.15 -15.50 -10.58
CA CYS A 194 7.45 -14.75 -9.51
C CYS A 194 6.94 -13.38 -9.99
#